data_8b2ea17a64d5cf8015b334e9756e09c9
#
_entry.id   8b2ea17a64d5cf8015b334e9756e09c9
#
_cell.length_a   1.000
_cell.length_b   1.000
_cell.length_c   1.000
_cell.angle_alpha   90.00
_cell.angle_beta   90.00
_cell.angle_gamma   90.00
#
_symmetry.space_group_name_H-M   'P 1'
#
loop_
_entity.id
_entity.type
_entity.pdbx_description
1 polymer ?
#
loop_
_entity_poly.entity_id
_entity_poly.type
_entity_poly.pdbx_seq_one_letter_code
_entity_poly.pdbx_strand_id
1 'polypeptide(L)'
;AWSQIVDAAVESGLVVTLSAGNEFGSATGAGCNTIDSPGDSRLPITVASLDKDLSLAIYSSRGYTSDGRVKPDVAAIGSNIMAPNQGTGTGYTSKSGTSMATPLMAGIVALTLEANPDLTPAEVKDTLVAGYSIEREILNDDPDAASNNCSILETRPDNEYGYGQADPLVFVEIAGKIDPDVSVNWT
;
A
#
# COMPACT_ATOMS: atom_id res chain seq x y z
N ALA A 1 12.56 -16.12 -3.02
CA ALA A 1 13.17 -15.90 -4.34
C ALA A 1 12.61 -14.67 -5.06
N TRP A 2 11.26 -14.54 -5.24
CA TRP A 2 10.69 -13.37 -5.93
C TRP A 2 10.88 -12.08 -5.13
N SER A 3 10.66 -12.11 -3.83
CA SER A 3 10.80 -10.93 -2.94
C SER A 3 12.22 -10.35 -2.99
N GLN A 4 13.25 -11.21 -3.05
CA GLN A 4 14.64 -10.76 -3.19
C GLN A 4 14.94 -10.09 -4.54
N ILE A 5 14.30 -10.56 -5.64
CA ILE A 5 14.45 -9.95 -6.95
C ILE A 5 13.83 -8.56 -6.96
N VAL A 6 12.66 -8.41 -6.32
CA VAL A 6 12.00 -7.11 -6.22
C VAL A 6 12.80 -6.15 -5.33
N ASP A 7 13.32 -6.62 -4.20
CA ASP A 7 14.18 -5.79 -3.35
C ASP A 7 15.42 -5.31 -4.13
N ALA A 8 16.07 -6.18 -4.91
CA ALA A 8 17.19 -5.80 -5.76
C ALA A 8 16.82 -4.76 -6.86
N ALA A 9 15.59 -4.82 -7.38
CA ALA A 9 15.09 -3.81 -8.32
C ALA A 9 14.96 -2.44 -7.63
N VAL A 10 14.47 -2.40 -6.40
CA VAL A 10 14.39 -1.16 -5.61
C VAL A 10 15.80 -0.63 -5.29
N GLU A 11 16.72 -1.50 -4.90
CA GLU A 11 18.14 -1.14 -4.66
C GLU A 11 18.81 -0.57 -5.91
N SER A 12 18.35 -0.94 -7.11
CA SER A 12 18.84 -0.36 -8.37
C SER A 12 18.25 1.00 -8.72
N GLY A 13 17.38 1.56 -7.87
CA GLY A 13 16.78 2.88 -8.04
C GLY A 13 15.33 2.88 -8.59
N LEU A 14 14.70 1.73 -8.72
CA LEU A 14 13.29 1.65 -9.16
C LEU A 14 12.33 1.82 -7.98
N VAL A 15 11.36 2.70 -8.08
CA VAL A 15 10.21 2.70 -7.17
C VAL A 15 9.22 1.62 -7.62
N VAL A 16 8.99 0.63 -6.76
CA VAL A 16 8.15 -0.52 -7.07
C VAL A 16 6.95 -0.53 -6.14
N THR A 17 5.74 -0.64 -6.71
CA THR A 17 4.50 -0.86 -5.98
C THR A 17 4.02 -2.29 -6.20
N LEU A 18 3.57 -2.96 -5.15
CA LEU A 18 3.10 -4.35 -5.17
C LEU A 18 1.72 -4.48 -4.53
N SER A 19 0.92 -5.42 -5.04
CA SER A 19 -0.34 -5.80 -4.40
C SER A 19 -0.08 -6.65 -3.15
N ALA A 20 -0.85 -6.41 -2.09
CA ALA A 20 -0.77 -7.20 -0.86
C ALA A 20 -1.29 -8.64 -1.04
N GLY A 21 -2.19 -8.85 -2.02
CA GLY A 21 -2.87 -10.12 -2.25
C GLY A 21 -4.36 -10.06 -1.90
N ASN A 22 -5.12 -11.09 -2.28
CA ASN A 22 -6.56 -11.17 -2.09
C ASN A 22 -6.96 -12.45 -1.34
N GLU A 23 -6.13 -12.88 -0.40
CA GLU A 23 -6.25 -14.20 0.23
C GLU A 23 -6.97 -14.17 1.59
N PHE A 24 -7.25 -12.97 2.16
CA PHE A 24 -7.99 -12.88 3.42
C PHE A 24 -9.43 -13.39 3.23
N GLY A 25 -9.90 -14.19 4.16
CA GLY A 25 -11.24 -14.80 4.09
C GLY A 25 -11.38 -15.95 3.08
N SER A 26 -10.31 -16.31 2.37
CA SER A 26 -10.31 -17.52 1.54
C SER A 26 -10.21 -18.78 2.40
N ALA A 27 -10.54 -19.95 1.82
CA ALA A 27 -10.45 -21.23 2.53
C ALA A 27 -9.01 -21.58 2.97
N THR A 28 -8.00 -20.94 2.36
CA THR A 28 -6.57 -21.12 2.65
C THR A 28 -5.98 -19.97 3.48
N GLY A 29 -6.67 -18.83 3.58
CA GLY A 29 -6.18 -17.59 4.20
C GLY A 29 -7.13 -17.01 5.24
N ALA A 30 -7.79 -17.84 6.05
CA ALA A 30 -8.59 -17.35 7.16
C ALA A 30 -7.68 -16.87 8.30
N GLY A 31 -7.48 -15.56 8.40
CA GLY A 31 -6.71 -14.94 9.48
C GLY A 31 -5.57 -14.03 8.99
N CYS A 32 -4.68 -13.70 9.91
CA CYS A 32 -3.50 -12.87 9.64
C CYS A 32 -2.43 -13.64 8.86
N ASN A 33 -1.39 -12.92 8.39
CA ASN A 33 -0.27 -13.50 7.65
C ASN A 33 -0.70 -14.11 6.30
N THR A 34 -1.52 -13.35 5.56
CA THR A 34 -2.00 -13.75 4.23
C THR A 34 -1.29 -13.01 3.09
N ILE A 35 -0.27 -12.18 3.41
CA ILE A 35 0.57 -11.51 2.43
C ILE A 35 1.69 -12.44 2.00
N ASP A 36 1.63 -12.89 0.75
CA ASP A 36 2.59 -13.78 0.14
C ASP A 36 3.60 -13.06 -0.75
N SER A 37 4.66 -13.78 -1.13
CA SER A 37 5.66 -13.30 -2.08
C SER A 37 5.04 -13.01 -3.47
N PRO A 38 5.33 -11.85 -4.08
CA PRO A 38 6.33 -10.86 -3.68
C PRO A 38 5.83 -9.74 -2.76
N GLY A 39 4.56 -9.71 -2.35
CA GLY A 39 3.98 -8.66 -1.50
C GLY A 39 4.66 -8.52 -0.13
N ASP A 40 5.33 -9.57 0.34
CA ASP A 40 6.13 -9.61 1.57
C ASP A 40 7.54 -9.01 1.43
N SER A 41 7.92 -8.48 0.25
CA SER A 41 9.22 -7.84 0.01
C SER A 41 9.44 -6.65 0.97
N ARG A 42 10.71 -6.36 1.28
CA ARG A 42 11.06 -5.34 2.28
C ARG A 42 10.97 -3.92 1.75
N LEU A 43 11.51 -3.70 0.56
CA LEU A 43 11.77 -2.37 0.03
C LEU A 43 10.61 -1.77 -0.78
N PRO A 44 9.86 -2.54 -1.59
CA PRO A 44 8.75 -1.99 -2.36
C PRO A 44 7.60 -1.52 -1.48
N ILE A 45 6.72 -0.72 -2.07
CA ILE A 45 5.47 -0.25 -1.47
C ILE A 45 4.39 -1.30 -1.69
N THR A 46 3.99 -1.99 -0.64
CA THR A 46 2.92 -3.00 -0.69
C THR A 46 1.57 -2.36 -0.37
N VAL A 47 0.58 -2.58 -1.22
CA VAL A 47 -0.68 -1.85 -1.24
C VAL A 47 -1.86 -2.76 -0.90
N ALA A 48 -2.59 -2.44 0.17
CA ALA A 48 -3.89 -3.02 0.51
C ALA A 48 -5.02 -2.41 -0.32
N SER A 49 -6.16 -3.09 -0.35
CA SER A 49 -7.35 -2.63 -1.07
C SER A 49 -8.40 -2.09 -0.12
N LEU A 50 -8.93 -0.90 -0.44
CA LEU A 50 -10.08 -0.30 0.22
C LEU A 50 -11.33 -0.38 -0.66
N ASP A 51 -12.48 -0.41 -0.02
CA ASP A 51 -13.77 -0.14 -0.63
C ASP A 51 -13.96 1.38 -0.80
N LYS A 52 -15.02 1.79 -1.50
CA LYS A 52 -15.27 3.22 -1.79
C LYS A 52 -15.63 4.06 -0.58
N ASP A 53 -16.08 3.43 0.49
CA ASP A 53 -16.35 4.05 1.79
C ASP A 53 -15.11 4.13 2.69
N LEU A 54 -13.97 3.69 2.15
CA LEU A 54 -12.65 3.65 2.79
C LEU A 54 -12.48 2.55 3.84
N SER A 55 -13.45 1.66 3.98
CA SER A 55 -13.28 0.42 4.75
C SER A 55 -12.29 -0.52 4.03
N LEU A 56 -11.62 -1.37 4.81
CA LEU A 56 -10.74 -2.39 4.23
C LEU A 56 -11.56 -3.42 3.45
N ALA A 57 -11.20 -3.64 2.19
CA ALA A 57 -11.89 -4.64 1.38
C ALA A 57 -11.72 -6.03 1.99
N ILE A 58 -12.82 -6.77 2.14
CA ILE A 58 -12.86 -8.05 2.85
C ILE A 58 -11.86 -9.08 2.33
N TYR A 59 -11.49 -9.00 1.05
CA TYR A 59 -10.52 -9.91 0.42
C TYR A 59 -9.07 -9.48 0.61
N SER A 60 -8.81 -8.21 0.99
CA SER A 60 -7.43 -7.68 1.05
C SER A 60 -6.59 -8.49 2.01
N SER A 61 -5.47 -9.04 1.52
CA SER A 61 -4.52 -9.75 2.38
C SER A 61 -4.01 -8.86 3.50
N ARG A 62 -3.84 -9.45 4.68
CA ARG A 62 -3.42 -8.80 5.91
C ARG A 62 -2.12 -9.40 6.42
N GLY A 63 -1.25 -8.52 6.94
CA GLY A 63 0.00 -8.95 7.58
C GLY A 63 -0.25 -9.63 8.92
N TYR A 64 0.74 -9.88 9.59
CA TYR A 64 2.17 -9.62 9.40
C TYR A 64 2.81 -10.58 8.38
N THR A 65 4.02 -10.23 7.89
CA THR A 65 4.79 -11.16 7.07
C THR A 65 5.32 -12.34 7.90
N SER A 66 5.78 -13.40 7.25
CA SER A 66 6.30 -14.61 7.91
C SER A 66 7.51 -14.33 8.84
N ASP A 67 8.24 -13.24 8.60
CA ASP A 67 9.34 -12.77 9.45
C ASP A 67 8.92 -11.66 10.44
N GLY A 68 7.62 -11.43 10.61
CA GLY A 68 7.07 -10.56 11.63
C GLY A 68 7.07 -9.05 11.32
N ARG A 69 7.34 -8.64 10.07
CA ARG A 69 7.26 -7.24 9.67
C ARG A 69 5.83 -6.79 9.45
N VAL A 70 5.56 -5.53 9.74
CA VAL A 70 4.29 -4.88 9.36
C VAL A 70 4.23 -4.74 7.84
N LYS A 71 3.16 -5.23 7.26
CA LYS A 71 2.73 -5.08 5.87
C LYS A 71 1.19 -5.22 5.85
N PRO A 72 0.48 -4.56 4.91
CA PRO A 72 0.95 -3.73 3.80
C PRO A 72 1.62 -2.44 4.29
N ASP A 73 2.22 -1.64 3.37
CA ASP A 73 2.76 -0.32 3.71
C ASP A 73 1.64 0.73 3.70
N VAL A 74 0.73 0.67 2.73
CA VAL A 74 -0.37 1.64 2.54
C VAL A 74 -1.61 0.95 1.99
N ALA A 75 -2.72 1.68 1.98
CA ALA A 75 -3.98 1.25 1.38
C ALA A 75 -4.47 2.26 0.33
N ALA A 76 -5.09 1.77 -0.74
CA ALA A 76 -5.72 2.57 -1.78
C ALA A 76 -7.03 1.91 -2.24
N ILE A 77 -7.94 2.69 -2.83
CA ILE A 77 -9.22 2.16 -3.31
C ILE A 77 -8.98 1.14 -4.43
N GLY A 78 -9.44 -0.10 -4.24
CA GLY A 78 -9.28 -1.19 -5.20
C GLY A 78 -10.58 -1.93 -5.51
N SER A 79 -11.70 -1.55 -4.89
CA SER A 79 -13.00 -2.17 -5.14
C SER A 79 -13.83 -1.40 -6.15
N ASN A 80 -14.46 -2.14 -7.08
CA ASN A 80 -15.32 -1.59 -8.11
C ASN A 80 -14.65 -0.51 -8.97
N ILE A 81 -13.40 -0.75 -9.34
CA ILE A 81 -12.61 0.12 -10.23
C ILE A 81 -12.95 -0.19 -11.68
N MET A 82 -13.36 0.85 -12.42
CA MET A 82 -13.61 0.74 -13.85
C MET A 82 -12.27 0.64 -14.60
N ALA A 83 -12.07 -0.46 -15.30
CA ALA A 83 -10.83 -0.76 -16.01
C ALA A 83 -11.12 -1.28 -17.43
N PRO A 84 -10.17 -1.17 -18.38
CA PRO A 84 -10.30 -1.74 -19.70
C PRO A 84 -10.61 -3.24 -19.61
N ASN A 85 -11.57 -3.69 -20.42
CA ASN A 85 -11.95 -5.10 -20.47
C ASN A 85 -11.07 -5.85 -21.46
N GLN A 86 -10.31 -6.82 -20.96
CA GLN A 86 -9.46 -7.68 -21.79
C GLN A 86 -10.29 -8.38 -22.87
N GLY A 87 -9.83 -8.34 -24.11
CA GLY A 87 -10.43 -9.04 -25.23
C GLY A 87 -11.56 -8.32 -25.96
N THR A 88 -12.00 -7.13 -25.50
CA THR A 88 -13.06 -6.36 -26.19
C THR A 88 -12.53 -5.24 -27.08
N GLY A 89 -11.26 -4.91 -26.98
CA GLY A 89 -10.59 -3.82 -27.71
C GLY A 89 -10.97 -2.41 -27.24
N THR A 90 -12.22 -2.17 -26.87
CA THR A 90 -12.73 -0.84 -26.47
C THR A 90 -13.67 -0.86 -25.26
N GLY A 91 -13.93 -2.04 -24.69
CA GLY A 91 -14.85 -2.19 -23.56
C GLY A 91 -14.21 -1.89 -22.22
N TYR A 92 -15.06 -1.55 -21.23
CA TYR A 92 -14.68 -1.38 -19.84
C TYR A 92 -15.47 -2.36 -18.97
N THR A 93 -14.90 -2.71 -17.82
CA THR A 93 -15.54 -3.56 -16.81
C THR A 93 -15.13 -3.14 -15.43
N SER A 94 -16.01 -3.35 -14.45
CA SER A 94 -15.67 -3.16 -13.03
C SER A 94 -14.85 -4.35 -12.54
N LYS A 95 -13.75 -4.05 -11.85
CA LYS A 95 -12.86 -5.04 -11.23
C LYS A 95 -12.55 -4.65 -9.79
N SER A 96 -12.33 -5.65 -8.94
CA SER A 96 -11.93 -5.46 -7.54
C SER A 96 -10.71 -6.31 -7.24
N GLY A 97 -9.82 -5.79 -6.41
CA GLY A 97 -8.61 -6.47 -5.97
C GLY A 97 -7.52 -5.49 -5.54
N THR A 98 -6.57 -5.95 -4.76
CA THR A 98 -5.34 -5.21 -4.48
C THR A 98 -4.56 -4.88 -5.76
N SER A 99 -4.75 -5.69 -6.82
CA SER A 99 -4.23 -5.41 -8.17
C SER A 99 -4.83 -4.15 -8.82
N MET A 100 -5.99 -3.65 -8.35
CA MET A 100 -6.60 -2.40 -8.79
C MET A 100 -6.16 -1.23 -7.90
N ALA A 101 -5.90 -1.46 -6.63
CA ALA A 101 -5.35 -0.46 -5.72
C ALA A 101 -3.90 -0.08 -6.06
N THR A 102 -3.09 -1.07 -6.42
CA THR A 102 -1.66 -0.89 -6.72
C THR A 102 -1.37 0.11 -7.84
N PRO A 103 -2.02 0.09 -9.02
CA PRO A 103 -1.79 1.08 -10.06
C PRO A 103 -2.25 2.49 -9.68
N LEU A 104 -3.23 2.65 -8.78
CA LEU A 104 -3.57 3.96 -8.22
C LEU A 104 -2.40 4.50 -7.39
N MET A 105 -1.80 3.65 -6.55
CA MET A 105 -0.60 4.02 -5.80
C MET A 105 0.57 4.35 -6.72
N ALA A 106 0.78 3.59 -7.80
CA ALA A 106 1.80 3.89 -8.80
C ALA A 106 1.60 5.28 -9.45
N GLY A 107 0.34 5.67 -9.68
CA GLY A 107 0.00 7.02 -10.16
C GLY A 107 0.34 8.10 -9.13
N ILE A 108 0.09 7.86 -7.84
CA ILE A 108 0.47 8.78 -6.75
C ILE A 108 1.99 8.92 -6.69
N VAL A 109 2.73 7.82 -6.76
CA VAL A 109 4.20 7.83 -6.82
C VAL A 109 4.71 8.62 -8.02
N ALA A 110 4.08 8.49 -9.19
CA ALA A 110 4.47 9.27 -10.37
C ALA A 110 4.29 10.78 -10.16
N LEU A 111 3.17 11.20 -9.53
CA LEU A 111 2.95 12.61 -9.17
C LEU A 111 3.94 13.10 -8.09
N THR A 112 4.30 12.24 -7.15
CA THR A 112 5.32 12.51 -6.13
C THR A 112 6.68 12.79 -6.78
N LEU A 113 7.09 11.94 -7.72
CA LEU A 113 8.33 12.12 -8.48
C LEU A 113 8.28 13.27 -9.49
N GLU A 114 7.09 13.66 -9.97
CA GLU A 114 6.94 14.89 -10.75
C GLU A 114 7.19 16.14 -9.90
N ALA A 115 6.74 16.13 -8.64
CA ALA A 115 6.97 17.23 -7.71
C ALA A 115 8.42 17.31 -7.24
N ASN A 116 9.10 16.18 -7.11
CA ASN A 116 10.53 16.10 -6.78
C ASN A 116 11.18 14.87 -7.46
N PRO A 117 11.80 15.05 -8.64
CA PRO A 117 12.35 13.95 -9.41
C PRO A 117 13.65 13.35 -8.82
N ASP A 118 14.26 14.02 -7.85
CA ASP A 118 15.53 13.59 -7.26
C ASP A 118 15.34 12.63 -6.09
N LEU A 119 14.07 12.33 -5.69
CA LEU A 119 13.79 11.40 -4.60
C LEU A 119 14.25 9.97 -4.94
N THR A 120 14.98 9.38 -4.03
CA THR A 120 15.29 7.95 -4.04
C THR A 120 14.05 7.11 -3.72
N PRO A 121 14.04 5.81 -4.08
CA PRO A 121 12.93 4.92 -3.71
C PRO A 121 12.62 4.88 -2.20
N ALA A 122 13.66 4.98 -1.36
CA ALA A 122 13.51 5.04 0.09
C ALA A 122 12.80 6.34 0.51
N GLU A 123 13.22 7.49 0.01
CA GLU A 123 12.59 8.78 0.31
C GLU A 123 11.16 8.85 -0.21
N VAL A 124 10.86 8.29 -1.38
CA VAL A 124 9.47 8.13 -1.85
C VAL A 124 8.66 7.32 -0.84
N LYS A 125 9.21 6.23 -0.33
CA LYS A 125 8.53 5.42 0.71
C LYS A 125 8.39 6.20 2.02
N ASP A 126 9.37 6.99 2.42
CA ASP A 126 9.33 7.82 3.61
C ASP A 126 8.28 8.95 3.51
N THR A 127 7.98 9.46 2.30
CA THR A 127 6.87 10.41 2.11
C THR A 127 5.52 9.78 2.47
N LEU A 128 5.36 8.47 2.31
CA LEU A 128 4.16 7.74 2.72
C LEU A 128 3.98 7.81 4.23
N VAL A 129 5.06 7.62 4.97
CA VAL A 129 5.09 7.70 6.44
C VAL A 129 4.80 9.11 6.92
N ALA A 130 5.47 10.11 6.31
CA ALA A 130 5.32 11.51 6.68
C ALA A 130 3.93 12.08 6.32
N GLY A 131 3.37 11.68 5.17
CA GLY A 131 2.02 12.08 4.74
C GLY A 131 0.93 11.59 5.67
N TYR A 132 1.21 10.55 6.41
CA TYR A 132 0.29 9.97 7.37
C TYR A 132 0.28 10.67 8.74
N SER A 133 1.39 11.26 9.17
CA SER A 133 1.48 11.97 10.44
C SER A 133 0.61 13.25 10.51
N ILE A 134 -0.01 13.65 9.40
CA ILE A 134 -0.97 14.75 9.32
C ILE A 134 -2.38 14.19 9.46
N GLU A 135 -2.84 14.06 10.69
CA GLU A 135 -4.22 13.94 11.18
C GLU A 135 -5.30 13.67 10.12
N ARG A 136 -5.43 12.43 9.66
CA ARG A 136 -6.71 11.90 9.23
C ARG A 136 -7.05 10.71 10.12
N GLU A 137 -8.01 10.90 10.97
CA GLU A 137 -8.77 9.85 11.63
C GLU A 137 -9.38 8.96 10.54
N ILE A 138 -8.58 8.02 10.03
CA ILE A 138 -9.13 6.95 9.20
C ILE A 138 -9.93 6.10 10.16
N LEU A 139 -11.20 6.02 9.84
CA LEU A 139 -12.23 5.30 10.56
C LEU A 139 -11.67 3.97 11.11
N ASN A 140 -11.47 3.95 12.41
CA ASN A 140 -11.10 2.76 13.18
C ASN A 140 -12.25 1.77 13.31
N ASP A 141 -13.27 1.89 12.46
CA ASP A 141 -14.46 1.06 12.50
C ASP A 141 -14.41 -0.02 11.41
N ASP A 142 -13.36 -0.87 11.43
CA ASP A 142 -13.55 -2.21 10.89
C ASP A 142 -14.25 -3.04 11.97
N PRO A 143 -15.58 -3.32 11.85
CA PRO A 143 -16.32 -4.12 12.82
C PRO A 143 -15.76 -5.54 12.95
N ASP A 144 -14.94 -5.98 12.01
CA ASP A 144 -14.28 -7.28 12.01
C ASP A 144 -12.86 -7.25 12.60
N ALA A 145 -12.27 -6.07 12.83
CA ALA A 145 -10.94 -5.94 13.46
C ALA A 145 -10.90 -6.61 14.85
N ALA A 146 -12.00 -6.53 15.58
CA ALA A 146 -12.13 -7.18 16.89
C ALA A 146 -12.23 -8.71 16.82
N SER A 147 -12.65 -9.29 15.69
CA SER A 147 -12.89 -10.73 15.55
C SER A 147 -11.68 -11.50 15.02
N ASN A 148 -10.78 -10.86 14.26
CA ASN A 148 -9.71 -11.55 13.55
C ASN A 148 -8.29 -11.27 14.08
N ASN A 149 -8.15 -10.38 15.05
CA ASN A 149 -6.90 -10.11 15.81
C ASN A 149 -5.63 -9.94 14.96
N CYS A 150 -5.75 -9.41 13.74
CA CYS A 150 -4.62 -9.09 12.88
C CYS A 150 -3.97 -7.75 13.23
N SER A 151 -4.75 -6.82 13.76
CA SER A 151 -4.25 -5.56 14.30
C SER A 151 -3.88 -5.76 15.76
N ILE A 152 -2.62 -6.01 16.05
CA ILE A 152 -2.08 -6.05 17.41
C ILE A 152 -1.85 -4.64 17.94
N LEU A 153 -1.90 -3.64 17.05
CA LEU A 153 -1.56 -2.25 17.34
C LEU A 153 -2.79 -1.37 17.19
N GLU A 154 -3.16 -0.68 18.25
CA GLU A 154 -4.15 0.41 18.23
C GLU A 154 -3.61 1.68 17.53
N THR A 155 -2.37 1.61 17.02
CA THR A 155 -1.64 2.73 16.38
C THR A 155 -1.05 2.28 15.06
N ARG A 156 -0.95 3.22 14.12
CA ARG A 156 -0.33 2.99 12.81
C ARG A 156 1.21 3.02 12.87
N PRO A 157 1.91 2.27 12.03
CA PRO A 157 1.36 1.37 10.99
C PRO A 157 0.78 0.08 11.58
N ASP A 158 -0.27 -0.47 10.96
CA ASP A 158 -0.88 -1.73 11.31
C ASP A 158 -0.82 -2.77 10.19
N ASN A 159 -1.23 -4.00 10.48
CA ASN A 159 -1.15 -5.12 9.54
C ASN A 159 -2.32 -5.19 8.53
N GLU A 160 -3.22 -4.23 8.53
CA GLU A 160 -4.42 -4.17 7.69
C GLU A 160 -4.34 -3.03 6.67
N TYR A 161 -4.04 -1.82 7.14
CA TYR A 161 -3.98 -0.60 6.34
C TYR A 161 -2.55 -0.07 6.14
N GLY A 162 -1.56 -0.64 6.86
CA GLY A 162 -0.21 -0.07 6.94
C GLY A 162 -0.22 1.30 7.58
N TYR A 163 0.40 2.28 6.93
CA TYR A 163 0.35 3.68 7.34
C TYR A 163 -0.99 4.36 7.04
N GLY A 164 -1.89 3.73 6.29
CA GLY A 164 -3.25 4.19 6.01
C GLY A 164 -3.52 4.48 4.53
N GLN A 165 -4.59 5.23 4.27
CA GLN A 165 -4.98 5.59 2.92
C GLN A 165 -3.99 6.57 2.30
N ALA A 166 -3.54 6.28 1.08
CA ALA A 166 -2.73 7.18 0.28
C ALA A 166 -3.56 8.41 -0.16
N ASP A 167 -3.15 9.62 0.25
CA ASP A 167 -3.71 10.89 -0.22
C ASP A 167 -2.72 11.58 -1.18
N PRO A 168 -3.05 11.66 -2.48
CA PRO A 168 -2.12 12.18 -3.48
C PRO A 168 -1.71 13.65 -3.24
N LEU A 169 -2.60 14.47 -2.66
CA LEU A 169 -2.27 15.87 -2.39
C LEU A 169 -1.21 16.00 -1.31
N VAL A 170 -1.33 15.21 -0.26
CA VAL A 170 -0.38 15.19 0.86
C VAL A 170 0.99 14.71 0.38
N PHE A 171 1.04 13.66 -0.45
CA PHE A 171 2.29 13.14 -0.99
C PHE A 171 3.04 14.16 -1.85
N VAL A 172 2.34 14.81 -2.78
CA VAL A 172 2.92 15.83 -3.65
C VAL A 172 3.42 17.03 -2.84
N GLU A 173 2.65 17.46 -1.84
CA GLU A 173 3.03 18.59 -0.98
C GLU A 173 4.26 18.29 -0.12
N ILE A 174 4.36 17.07 0.42
CA ILE A 174 5.54 16.65 1.21
C ILE A 174 6.75 16.50 0.29
N ALA A 175 6.61 15.83 -0.85
CA ALA A 175 7.70 15.65 -1.81
C ALA A 175 8.32 16.98 -2.25
N GLY A 176 7.51 18.01 -2.47
CA GLY A 176 7.99 19.36 -2.80
C GLY A 176 8.71 20.08 -1.66
N LYS A 177 8.63 19.58 -0.44
CA LYS A 177 9.30 20.16 0.77
C LYS A 177 10.56 19.38 1.16
N ILE A 178 10.79 18.19 0.63
CA ILE A 178 11.98 17.39 0.92
C ILE A 178 13.16 18.02 0.17
N ASP A 179 14.14 18.50 0.92
CA ASP A 179 15.42 18.94 0.39
C ASP A 179 16.30 17.67 0.20
N PRO A 180 16.72 17.33 -1.02
CA PRO A 180 17.52 16.13 -1.27
C PRO A 180 18.89 16.16 -0.59
N ASP A 181 19.36 17.34 -0.17
CA ASP A 181 20.62 17.51 0.57
C ASP A 181 20.48 17.37 2.09
N VAL A 182 19.25 17.24 2.60
CA VAL A 182 18.97 17.09 4.03
C VAL A 182 18.46 15.69 4.34
N SER A 183 19.30 14.85 4.93
CA SER A 183 18.84 13.56 5.48
C SER A 183 17.84 13.80 6.62
N VAL A 184 16.59 13.47 6.38
CA VAL A 184 15.53 13.56 7.40
C VAL A 184 15.65 12.34 8.32
N ASN A 185 16.22 12.53 9.51
CA ASN A 185 16.23 11.52 10.56
C ASN A 185 14.86 11.51 11.24
N TRP A 186 14.05 10.54 10.90
CA TRP A 186 12.82 10.21 11.63
C TRP A 186 13.19 9.35 12.85
N THR A 187 13.25 9.96 14.01
CA THR A 187 13.39 9.29 15.33
C THR A 187 12.03 8.99 15.93
#